data_a299a0352a8cad2801dd53626b58452c
#
_entry.id   a299a0352a8cad2801dd53626b58452c
#
_cell.length_a   1.000
_cell.length_b   1.000
_cell.length_c   1.000
_cell.angle_alpha   90.00
_cell.angle_beta   90.00
_cell.angle_gamma   90.00
#
_symmetry.space_group_name_H-M   'P 1'
#
loop_
_entity.id
_entity.type
_entity.pdbx_description
1 polymer ?
#
loop_
_entity_poly.entity_id
_entity_poly.type
_entity_poly.pdbx_seq_one_letter_code
_entity_poly.pdbx_strand_id
1 'polypeptide(L)'
;MIRIAHISDLHFGREVPEIVEALAAELQREQPDLIAVSGDLTQRARTGEFQAARAFLDRLPTPVLVVPGNHDVPALPLTQRFAAPWRRWQRWVSKELEPVIDGETFRAVGINSARRWGPYLDWSRGRISLDQLERAEAIFAEKPKDLHVVVAHHPFLLSAAGADRRTISRAHVALPRLRKAEVDLVLGGHVHLAYSGVVAGVVVAQTGTTVSSRLKGEPNSFNRIRADGDLIEIDNIVWQDAGFVRANTASYRRRDGAWVATDAAQLTA
;
A
#
# COMPACT_ATOMS: atom_id res chain seq x y z
N MET A 1 -7.35 17.80 9.37
CA MET A 1 -7.17 17.16 8.03
C MET A 1 -5.84 16.42 8.01
N ILE A 2 -5.84 15.16 7.67
CA ILE A 2 -4.67 14.26 7.60
C ILE A 2 -4.33 14.06 6.11
N ARG A 3 -3.03 14.16 5.75
CA ARG A 3 -2.54 14.00 4.38
C ARG A 3 -1.66 12.77 4.28
N ILE A 4 -2.00 11.84 3.40
CA ILE A 4 -1.23 10.61 3.17
C ILE A 4 -0.77 10.57 1.72
N ALA A 5 0.51 10.33 1.49
CA ALA A 5 1.02 9.91 0.20
C ALA A 5 1.11 8.37 0.17
N HIS A 6 0.38 7.73 -0.73
CA HIS A 6 0.38 6.27 -0.87
C HIS A 6 1.08 5.87 -2.16
N ILE A 7 2.25 5.29 -2.03
CA ILE A 7 3.11 4.80 -3.11
C ILE A 7 3.28 3.28 -3.03
N SER A 8 3.53 2.61 -4.15
CA SER A 8 3.68 1.16 -4.23
C SER A 8 4.50 0.71 -5.43
N ASP A 9 4.91 -0.55 -5.40
CA ASP A 9 5.47 -1.24 -6.57
C ASP A 9 6.62 -0.45 -7.20
N LEU A 10 7.57 -0.02 -6.35
CA LEU A 10 8.72 0.80 -6.76
C LEU A 10 9.68 0.00 -7.64
N HIS A 11 9.82 -1.31 -7.39
CA HIS A 11 10.61 -2.26 -8.16
C HIS A 11 12.00 -1.74 -8.51
N PHE A 12 12.79 -1.28 -7.52
CA PHE A 12 14.19 -0.94 -7.73
C PHE A 12 14.92 -2.09 -8.42
N GLY A 13 15.69 -1.77 -9.44
CA GLY A 13 16.19 -2.69 -10.47
C GLY A 13 15.38 -2.65 -11.77
N ARG A 14 14.28 -1.88 -11.78
CA ARG A 14 13.43 -1.52 -12.92
C ARG A 14 12.90 -0.09 -12.82
N GLU A 15 13.44 0.68 -11.91
CA GLU A 15 13.07 2.09 -11.70
C GLU A 15 13.38 2.95 -12.94
N VAL A 16 12.63 4.01 -13.10
CA VAL A 16 12.88 5.09 -14.05
C VAL A 16 13.47 6.26 -13.24
N PRO A 17 14.77 6.56 -13.38
CA PRO A 17 15.47 7.52 -12.52
C PRO A 17 14.82 8.91 -12.48
N GLU A 18 14.35 9.41 -13.62
CA GLU A 18 13.66 10.70 -13.70
C GLU A 18 12.41 10.73 -12.81
N ILE A 19 11.60 9.67 -12.81
CA ILE A 19 10.38 9.58 -12.00
C ILE A 19 10.74 9.46 -10.52
N VAL A 20 11.81 8.75 -10.17
CA VAL A 20 12.31 8.65 -8.79
C VAL A 20 12.68 10.02 -8.25
N GLU A 21 13.42 10.83 -9.02
CA GLU A 21 13.82 12.17 -8.62
C GLU A 21 12.61 13.11 -8.48
N ALA A 22 11.70 13.07 -9.45
CA ALA A 22 10.48 13.87 -9.42
C ALA A 22 9.59 13.51 -8.23
N LEU A 23 9.42 12.21 -7.93
CA LEU A 23 8.63 11.74 -6.80
C LEU A 23 9.24 12.21 -5.46
N ALA A 24 10.56 12.07 -5.29
CA ALA A 24 11.22 12.54 -4.08
C ALA A 24 11.03 14.04 -3.87
N ALA A 25 11.19 14.85 -4.93
CA ALA A 25 10.97 16.29 -4.89
C ALA A 25 9.50 16.64 -4.57
N GLU A 26 8.53 15.91 -5.18
CA GLU A 26 7.10 16.12 -4.93
C GLU A 26 6.72 15.85 -3.48
N LEU A 27 7.17 14.70 -2.93
CA LEU A 27 6.90 14.33 -1.54
C LEU A 27 7.58 15.27 -0.53
N GLN A 28 8.80 15.75 -0.84
CA GLN A 28 9.47 16.77 -0.04
C GLN A 28 8.71 18.10 -0.06
N ARG A 29 8.14 18.49 -1.19
CA ARG A 29 7.33 19.71 -1.32
C ARG A 29 6.00 19.61 -0.58
N GLU A 30 5.34 18.43 -0.65
CA GLU A 30 4.03 18.24 -0.05
C GLU A 30 4.05 18.05 1.45
N GLN A 31 5.14 17.50 2.01
CA GLN A 31 5.26 17.19 3.44
C GLN A 31 4.02 16.48 3.99
N PRO A 32 3.65 15.27 3.50
CA PRO A 32 2.51 14.53 4.01
C PRO A 32 2.70 14.13 5.46
N ASP A 33 1.60 13.93 6.19
CA ASP A 33 1.63 13.49 7.58
C ASP A 33 2.02 12.00 7.69
N LEU A 34 1.85 11.24 6.59
CA LEU A 34 2.29 9.85 6.44
C LEU A 34 2.64 9.55 4.98
N ILE A 35 3.75 8.87 4.76
CA ILE A 35 4.03 8.17 3.49
C ILE A 35 3.80 6.68 3.71
N ALA A 36 2.79 6.11 3.04
CA ALA A 36 2.49 4.69 3.07
C ALA A 36 3.08 4.01 1.83
N VAL A 37 4.01 3.08 2.03
CA VAL A 37 4.66 2.31 0.96
C VAL A 37 4.14 0.88 1.01
N SER A 38 3.23 0.54 0.12
CA SER A 38 2.50 -0.74 0.15
C SER A 38 3.22 -1.88 -0.60
N GLY A 39 4.55 -1.95 -0.49
CA GLY A 39 5.34 -3.13 -0.87
C GLY A 39 5.96 -3.09 -2.26
N ASP A 40 6.60 -4.21 -2.61
CA ASP A 40 7.38 -4.41 -3.84
C ASP A 40 8.40 -3.28 -4.07
N LEU A 41 9.26 -3.06 -3.03
CA LEU A 41 10.37 -2.13 -3.12
C LEU A 41 11.38 -2.56 -4.18
N THR A 42 11.58 -3.87 -4.33
CA THR A 42 12.62 -4.45 -5.17
C THR A 42 12.02 -5.26 -6.32
N GLN A 43 12.80 -5.43 -7.40
CA GLN A 43 12.39 -6.28 -8.51
C GLN A 43 12.60 -7.78 -8.22
N ARG A 44 13.67 -8.16 -7.52
CA ARG A 44 14.07 -9.56 -7.30
C ARG A 44 14.72 -9.80 -5.94
N ALA A 45 14.49 -8.94 -4.98
CA ALA A 45 15.07 -9.01 -3.64
C ALA A 45 16.61 -9.07 -3.64
N ARG A 46 17.31 -8.43 -4.59
CA ARG A 46 18.78 -8.37 -4.63
C ARG A 46 19.31 -7.30 -3.69
N THR A 47 20.52 -7.50 -3.19
CA THR A 47 21.15 -6.55 -2.25
C THR A 47 21.24 -5.15 -2.83
N GLY A 48 21.70 -4.98 -4.08
CA GLY A 48 21.78 -3.67 -4.71
C GLY A 48 20.42 -2.99 -4.89
N GLU A 49 19.36 -3.76 -5.17
CA GLU A 49 17.99 -3.25 -5.26
C GLU A 49 17.50 -2.72 -3.90
N PHE A 50 17.78 -3.45 -2.81
CA PHE A 50 17.45 -2.98 -1.45
C PHE A 50 18.28 -1.76 -1.04
N GLN A 51 19.55 -1.67 -1.46
CA GLN A 51 20.39 -0.51 -1.19
C GLN A 51 19.85 0.74 -1.91
N ALA A 52 19.45 0.60 -3.17
CA ALA A 52 18.83 1.68 -3.92
C ALA A 52 17.48 2.11 -3.32
N ALA A 53 16.64 1.13 -2.94
CA ALA A 53 15.39 1.41 -2.24
C ALA A 53 15.63 2.15 -0.91
N ARG A 54 16.64 1.74 -0.12
CA ARG A 54 17.00 2.41 1.13
C ARG A 54 17.42 3.85 0.88
N ALA A 55 18.31 4.06 -0.10
CA ALA A 55 18.77 5.41 -0.45
C ALA A 55 17.61 6.33 -0.88
N PHE A 56 16.60 5.81 -1.56
CA PHE A 56 15.38 6.54 -1.86
C PHE A 56 14.56 6.84 -0.60
N LEU A 57 14.28 5.82 0.24
CA LEU A 57 13.50 5.99 1.47
C LEU A 57 14.13 7.00 2.44
N ASP A 58 15.47 7.07 2.52
CA ASP A 58 16.21 8.02 3.36
C ASP A 58 16.03 9.49 2.94
N ARG A 59 15.56 9.72 1.71
CA ARG A 59 15.29 11.06 1.17
C ARG A 59 13.87 11.52 1.41
N LEU A 60 12.97 10.62 1.84
CA LEU A 60 11.56 10.96 2.03
C LEU A 60 11.34 11.69 3.36
N PRO A 61 10.36 12.62 3.41
CA PRO A 61 9.95 13.18 4.68
C PRO A 61 9.32 12.10 5.57
N THR A 62 9.54 12.19 6.86
CA THR A 62 8.98 11.22 7.84
C THR A 62 7.65 11.71 8.39
N PRO A 63 6.78 10.78 8.84
CA PRO A 63 6.97 9.33 8.98
C PRO A 63 6.71 8.53 7.69
N VAL A 64 7.46 7.44 7.51
CA VAL A 64 7.29 6.48 6.41
C VAL A 64 6.92 5.11 6.97
N LEU A 65 5.76 4.59 6.61
CA LEU A 65 5.35 3.23 6.89
C LEU A 65 5.58 2.37 5.65
N VAL A 66 6.37 1.32 5.77
CA VAL A 66 6.69 0.44 4.64
C VAL A 66 6.44 -1.02 4.99
N VAL A 67 5.72 -1.73 4.12
CA VAL A 67 5.48 -3.18 4.24
C VAL A 67 6.11 -3.93 3.08
N PRO A 68 6.50 -5.21 3.24
CA PRO A 68 7.06 -5.97 2.14
C PRO A 68 5.98 -6.44 1.15
N GLY A 69 6.37 -6.51 -0.14
CA GLY A 69 5.61 -7.18 -1.19
C GLY A 69 6.19 -8.55 -1.55
N ASN A 70 5.62 -9.20 -2.54
CA ASN A 70 6.05 -10.54 -2.95
C ASN A 70 7.40 -10.53 -3.70
N HIS A 71 7.77 -9.43 -4.36
CA HIS A 71 9.07 -9.25 -5.01
C HIS A 71 10.20 -8.96 -4.02
N ASP A 72 9.89 -8.58 -2.77
CA ASP A 72 10.87 -8.39 -1.71
C ASP A 72 11.30 -9.71 -1.03
N VAL A 73 10.62 -10.81 -1.38
CA VAL A 73 11.01 -12.18 -1.00
C VAL A 73 11.84 -12.79 -2.13
N PRO A 74 13.07 -13.25 -1.87
CA PRO A 74 13.92 -13.82 -2.92
C PRO A 74 13.26 -15.03 -3.57
N ALA A 75 13.18 -15.06 -4.90
CA ALA A 75 12.71 -16.22 -5.65
C ALA A 75 13.75 -17.35 -5.63
N LEU A 76 15.03 -16.98 -5.74
CA LEU A 76 16.18 -17.88 -5.74
C LEU A 76 17.35 -17.26 -4.93
N PRO A 77 18.23 -18.07 -4.32
CA PRO A 77 18.12 -19.52 -4.20
C PRO A 77 16.99 -19.93 -3.24
N LEU A 78 16.40 -21.10 -3.46
CA LEU A 78 15.29 -21.61 -2.63
C LEU A 78 15.67 -21.73 -1.15
N THR A 79 16.93 -22.07 -0.86
CA THR A 79 17.44 -22.12 0.52
C THR A 79 17.25 -20.79 1.25
N GLN A 80 17.55 -19.67 0.60
CA GLN A 80 17.34 -18.35 1.19
C GLN A 80 15.85 -18.04 1.35
N ARG A 81 15.03 -18.36 0.34
CA ARG A 81 13.58 -18.14 0.39
C ARG A 81 12.93 -18.83 1.58
N PHE A 82 13.33 -20.08 1.86
CA PHE A 82 12.72 -20.88 2.93
C PHE A 82 13.33 -20.64 4.30
N ALA A 83 14.66 -20.52 4.40
CA ALA A 83 15.36 -20.41 5.67
C ALA A 83 15.41 -18.98 6.22
N ALA A 84 15.59 -17.97 5.36
CA ALA A 84 15.78 -16.58 5.80
C ALA A 84 15.19 -15.58 4.77
N PRO A 85 13.85 -15.65 4.49
CA PRO A 85 13.21 -14.86 3.44
C PRO A 85 13.36 -13.35 3.64
N TRP A 86 13.36 -12.90 4.87
CA TRP A 86 13.37 -11.49 5.25
C TRP A 86 14.73 -10.92 5.62
N ARG A 87 15.83 -11.72 5.54
CA ARG A 87 17.16 -11.30 5.97
C ARG A 87 17.65 -10.01 5.30
N ARG A 88 17.41 -9.85 3.98
CA ARG A 88 17.82 -8.63 3.25
C ARG A 88 16.91 -7.46 3.60
N TRP A 89 15.61 -7.68 3.68
CA TRP A 89 14.66 -6.68 4.16
C TRP A 89 15.07 -6.15 5.54
N GLN A 90 15.28 -7.06 6.50
CA GLN A 90 15.65 -6.71 7.88
C GLN A 90 17.00 -6.00 7.99
N ARG A 91 17.89 -6.23 7.04
CA ARG A 91 19.18 -5.55 6.98
C ARG A 91 19.10 -4.15 6.40
N TRP A 92 18.28 -3.94 5.37
CA TRP A 92 18.33 -2.74 4.54
C TRP A 92 17.11 -1.82 4.69
N VAL A 93 15.95 -2.35 5.08
CA VAL A 93 14.71 -1.58 5.16
C VAL A 93 14.30 -1.38 6.61
N SER A 94 13.84 -2.43 7.29
CA SER A 94 13.39 -2.38 8.67
C SER A 94 13.47 -3.76 9.32
N LYS A 95 13.77 -3.82 10.62
CA LYS A 95 13.65 -5.06 11.40
C LYS A 95 12.18 -5.50 11.52
N GLU A 96 11.28 -4.53 11.55
CA GLU A 96 9.84 -4.75 11.58
C GLU A 96 9.29 -5.03 10.17
N LEU A 97 8.49 -6.09 10.05
CA LEU A 97 7.76 -6.42 8.81
C LEU A 97 6.34 -5.85 8.82
N GLU A 98 5.86 -5.49 9.99
CA GLU A 98 4.51 -5.00 10.26
C GLU A 98 4.57 -3.82 11.22
N PRO A 99 5.12 -2.68 10.72
CA PRO A 99 5.30 -1.49 11.54
C PRO A 99 3.96 -0.85 11.92
N VAL A 100 3.97 -0.18 13.06
CA VAL A 100 2.87 0.67 13.51
C VAL A 100 3.37 2.11 13.59
N ILE A 101 2.62 3.04 13.03
CA ILE A 101 2.85 4.48 13.19
C ILE A 101 1.65 5.06 13.94
N ASP A 102 1.93 5.62 15.09
CA ASP A 102 0.94 6.28 15.94
C ASP A 102 1.14 7.81 15.81
N GLY A 103 0.43 8.40 14.86
CA GLY A 103 0.38 9.85 14.69
C GLY A 103 -0.52 10.51 15.75
N GLU A 104 -0.58 11.83 15.75
CA GLU A 104 -1.42 12.57 16.69
C GLU A 104 -2.90 12.23 16.51
N THR A 105 -3.39 12.27 15.28
CA THR A 105 -4.81 12.09 14.92
C THR A 105 -5.08 10.81 14.12
N PHE A 106 -4.04 10.06 13.74
CA PHE A 106 -4.19 8.81 12.98
C PHE A 106 -3.36 7.67 13.56
N ARG A 107 -3.75 6.45 13.23
CA ARG A 107 -2.94 5.24 13.48
C ARG A 107 -2.87 4.41 12.22
N ALA A 108 -1.66 4.06 11.80
CA ALA A 108 -1.41 3.22 10.65
C ALA A 108 -0.73 1.91 11.06
N VAL A 109 -1.28 0.78 10.59
CA VAL A 109 -0.79 -0.57 10.87
C VAL A 109 -0.38 -1.25 9.57
N GLY A 110 0.88 -1.63 9.47
CA GLY A 110 1.40 -2.45 8.39
C GLY A 110 1.08 -3.93 8.58
N ILE A 111 0.65 -4.61 7.52
CA ILE A 111 0.43 -6.05 7.49
C ILE A 111 1.29 -6.68 6.40
N ASN A 112 2.19 -7.57 6.79
CA ASN A 112 2.98 -8.35 5.85
C ASN A 112 2.12 -9.44 5.21
N SER A 113 1.59 -9.16 4.05
CA SER A 113 0.79 -10.09 3.28
C SER A 113 1.60 -11.01 2.35
N ALA A 114 2.91 -10.74 2.18
CA ALA A 114 3.80 -11.55 1.37
C ALA A 114 4.18 -12.86 2.06
N ARG A 115 4.46 -13.90 1.27
CA ARG A 115 4.65 -15.27 1.79
C ARG A 115 5.94 -15.88 1.27
N ARG A 116 6.65 -16.59 2.15
CA ARG A 116 7.80 -17.39 1.76
C ARG A 116 7.41 -18.64 0.96
N TRP A 117 6.23 -19.22 1.24
CA TRP A 117 5.69 -20.40 0.55
C TRP A 117 4.17 -20.46 0.65
N GLY A 118 3.54 -21.32 -0.14
CA GLY A 118 2.12 -21.62 -0.09
C GLY A 118 1.84 -22.95 -0.79
N PRO A 119 0.66 -23.55 -0.58
CA PRO A 119 0.27 -24.82 -1.20
C PRO A 119 0.10 -24.72 -2.72
N TYR A 120 0.28 -23.53 -3.29
CA TYR A 120 0.20 -23.25 -4.71
C TYR A 120 1.58 -22.92 -5.27
N LEU A 121 1.83 -23.24 -6.54
CA LEU A 121 3.05 -22.84 -7.25
C LEU A 121 3.11 -21.30 -7.48
N ASP A 122 1.98 -20.64 -7.35
CA ASP A 122 1.90 -19.18 -7.46
C ASP A 122 2.24 -18.51 -6.11
N TRP A 123 3.50 -18.14 -5.96
CA TRP A 123 4.04 -17.49 -4.77
C TRP A 123 3.76 -15.97 -4.70
N SER A 124 3.12 -15.42 -5.74
CA SER A 124 2.69 -14.01 -5.75
C SER A 124 1.41 -13.78 -4.95
N ARG A 125 0.71 -14.83 -4.55
CA ARG A 125 -0.54 -14.70 -3.79
C ARG A 125 -0.29 -14.29 -2.35
N GLY A 126 -0.96 -13.21 -1.96
CA GLY A 126 -0.96 -12.74 -0.58
C GLY A 126 -1.89 -13.53 0.34
N ARG A 127 -1.62 -13.43 1.62
CA ARG A 127 -2.50 -13.94 2.67
C ARG A 127 -2.44 -13.05 3.90
N ILE A 128 -3.58 -12.87 4.54
CA ILE A 128 -3.67 -12.37 5.91
C ILE A 128 -4.00 -13.52 6.87
N SER A 129 -3.30 -13.62 7.99
CA SER A 129 -3.56 -14.61 9.03
C SER A 129 -4.57 -14.09 10.05
N LEU A 130 -5.17 -14.98 10.83
CA LEU A 130 -6.05 -14.57 11.93
C LEU A 130 -5.29 -13.83 13.03
N ASP A 131 -4.08 -14.30 13.35
CA ASP A 131 -3.20 -13.65 14.35
C ASP A 131 -2.81 -12.22 13.93
N GLN A 132 -2.60 -11.96 12.63
CA GLN A 132 -2.38 -10.61 12.11
C GLN A 132 -3.61 -9.72 12.30
N LEU A 133 -4.81 -10.28 12.05
CA LEU A 133 -6.06 -9.55 12.30
C LEU A 133 -6.28 -9.27 13.78
N GLU A 134 -6.10 -10.26 14.64
CA GLU A 134 -6.24 -10.10 16.11
C GLU A 134 -5.26 -9.05 16.65
N ARG A 135 -4.02 -9.05 16.15
CA ARG A 135 -3.04 -8.02 16.52
C ARG A 135 -3.44 -6.63 16.04
N ALA A 136 -3.91 -6.50 14.79
CA ALA A 136 -4.36 -5.21 14.26
C ALA A 136 -5.57 -4.69 15.04
N GLU A 137 -6.56 -5.55 15.34
CA GLU A 137 -7.72 -5.21 16.17
C GLU A 137 -7.30 -4.71 17.57
N ALA A 138 -6.37 -5.41 18.22
CA ALA A 138 -5.86 -5.02 19.52
C ALA A 138 -5.16 -3.64 19.48
N ILE A 139 -4.35 -3.39 18.44
CA ILE A 139 -3.65 -2.11 18.26
C ILE A 139 -4.65 -0.97 18.08
N PHE A 140 -5.68 -1.13 17.25
CA PHE A 140 -6.67 -0.10 17.02
C PHE A 140 -7.55 0.16 18.25
N ALA A 141 -7.80 -0.87 19.07
CA ALA A 141 -8.58 -0.74 20.32
C ALA A 141 -7.85 0.00 21.44
N GLU A 142 -6.51 0.17 21.40
CA GLU A 142 -5.75 0.81 22.48
C GLU A 142 -6.10 2.29 22.67
N LYS A 143 -6.28 3.03 21.57
CA LYS A 143 -6.63 4.47 21.59
C LYS A 143 -7.46 4.82 20.37
N PRO A 144 -8.61 5.44 20.54
CA PRO A 144 -9.36 6.02 19.44
C PRO A 144 -8.52 7.08 18.72
N LYS A 145 -8.62 7.09 17.39
CA LYS A 145 -7.99 8.09 16.50
C LYS A 145 -9.02 8.52 15.46
N ASP A 146 -8.80 9.68 14.86
CA ASP A 146 -9.69 10.21 13.82
C ASP A 146 -9.64 9.37 12.55
N LEU A 147 -8.50 8.67 12.31
CA LEU A 147 -8.29 7.84 11.14
C LEU A 147 -7.49 6.57 11.48
N HIS A 148 -8.05 5.41 11.20
CA HIS A 148 -7.37 4.12 11.26
C HIS A 148 -7.03 3.60 9.86
N VAL A 149 -5.75 3.34 9.61
CA VAL A 149 -5.23 2.92 8.29
C VAL A 149 -4.55 1.56 8.39
N VAL A 150 -4.90 0.65 7.48
CA VAL A 150 -4.16 -0.59 7.26
C VAL A 150 -3.39 -0.49 5.95
N VAL A 151 -2.12 -0.86 5.97
CA VAL A 151 -1.25 -0.91 4.77
C VAL A 151 -0.82 -2.35 4.54
N ALA A 152 -1.16 -2.91 3.38
CA ALA A 152 -0.74 -4.24 2.97
C ALA A 152 -0.45 -4.23 1.46
N HIS A 153 0.36 -5.18 0.97
CA HIS A 153 0.72 -5.17 -0.46
C HIS A 153 -0.40 -5.71 -1.36
N HIS A 154 -0.97 -6.86 -1.00
CA HIS A 154 -1.92 -7.55 -1.88
C HIS A 154 -3.34 -6.96 -1.79
N PRO A 155 -4.10 -6.96 -2.91
CA PRO A 155 -5.37 -6.25 -3.03
C PRO A 155 -6.49 -6.87 -2.19
N PHE A 156 -7.27 -6.03 -1.52
CA PHE A 156 -8.53 -6.41 -0.85
C PHE A 156 -9.77 -6.20 -1.74
N LEU A 157 -9.62 -5.43 -2.79
CA LEU A 157 -10.61 -5.12 -3.82
C LEU A 157 -9.96 -5.33 -5.18
N LEU A 158 -10.72 -5.71 -6.18
CA LEU A 158 -10.28 -5.75 -7.58
C LEU A 158 -11.20 -4.87 -8.41
N SER A 159 -10.62 -4.13 -9.37
CA SER A 159 -11.36 -3.45 -10.41
C SER A 159 -11.78 -4.44 -11.51
N ALA A 160 -12.65 -4.01 -12.42
CA ALA A 160 -13.04 -4.81 -13.59
C ALA A 160 -11.81 -5.15 -14.47
N ALA A 161 -10.89 -4.20 -14.63
CA ALA A 161 -9.63 -4.41 -15.37
C ALA A 161 -8.67 -5.41 -14.69
N GLY A 162 -8.80 -5.60 -13.38
CA GLY A 162 -8.01 -6.58 -12.60
C GLY A 162 -8.76 -7.88 -12.26
N ALA A 163 -9.91 -8.15 -12.90
CA ALA A 163 -10.78 -9.28 -12.56
C ALA A 163 -10.14 -10.66 -12.81
N ASP A 164 -9.09 -10.75 -13.61
CA ASP A 164 -8.27 -11.94 -13.81
C ASP A 164 -7.36 -12.27 -12.61
N ARG A 165 -7.19 -11.31 -11.69
CA ARG A 165 -6.39 -11.43 -10.48
C ARG A 165 -7.22 -12.00 -9.32
N ARG A 166 -6.59 -12.13 -8.19
CA ARG A 166 -7.25 -12.58 -6.96
C ARG A 166 -6.98 -11.60 -5.84
N THR A 167 -8.00 -11.35 -5.04
CA THR A 167 -7.82 -10.63 -3.77
C THR A 167 -6.92 -11.42 -2.82
N ILE A 168 -6.36 -10.75 -1.84
CA ILE A 168 -5.64 -11.37 -0.74
C ILE A 168 -6.47 -12.50 -0.13
N SER A 169 -5.83 -13.62 0.16
CA SER A 169 -6.53 -14.74 0.79
C SER A 169 -7.12 -14.32 2.14
N ARG A 170 -8.40 -14.63 2.35
CA ARG A 170 -9.22 -14.23 3.50
C ARG A 170 -9.67 -12.75 3.52
N ALA A 171 -9.65 -12.03 2.40
CA ALA A 171 -10.21 -10.68 2.33
C ALA A 171 -11.65 -10.60 2.88
N HIS A 172 -12.48 -11.61 2.55
CA HIS A 172 -13.88 -11.72 2.99
C HIS A 172 -14.05 -11.89 4.52
N VAL A 173 -13.02 -12.39 5.21
CA VAL A 173 -12.99 -12.47 6.69
C VAL A 173 -12.37 -11.19 7.27
N ALA A 174 -11.31 -10.68 6.62
CA ALA A 174 -10.55 -9.57 7.13
C ALA A 174 -11.35 -8.26 7.13
N LEU A 175 -11.99 -7.90 6.02
CA LEU A 175 -12.68 -6.61 5.90
C LEU A 175 -13.80 -6.40 6.92
N PRO A 176 -14.71 -7.36 7.18
CA PRO A 176 -15.71 -7.20 8.26
C PRO A 176 -15.09 -7.04 9.66
N ARG A 177 -13.97 -7.73 9.92
CA ARG A 177 -13.25 -7.61 11.20
C ARG A 177 -12.56 -6.26 11.32
N LEU A 178 -11.88 -5.80 10.27
CA LEU A 178 -11.23 -4.48 10.22
C LEU A 178 -12.27 -3.36 10.39
N ARG A 179 -13.45 -3.48 9.76
CA ARG A 179 -14.54 -2.53 9.99
C ARG A 179 -14.99 -2.51 11.46
N LYS A 180 -15.13 -3.69 12.10
CA LYS A 180 -15.49 -3.78 13.51
C LYS A 180 -14.42 -3.14 14.41
N ALA A 181 -13.17 -3.14 13.99
CA ALA A 181 -12.05 -2.45 14.64
C ALA A 181 -11.94 -0.98 14.22
N GLU A 182 -12.99 -0.42 13.60
CA GLU A 182 -13.06 0.97 13.15
C GLU A 182 -11.97 1.39 12.17
N VAL A 183 -11.50 0.45 11.34
CA VAL A 183 -10.58 0.76 10.25
C VAL A 183 -11.32 1.49 9.14
N ASP A 184 -10.80 2.65 8.78
CA ASP A 184 -11.38 3.55 7.78
C ASP A 184 -10.85 3.27 6.38
N LEU A 185 -9.54 3.00 6.29
CA LEU A 185 -8.81 2.96 5.04
C LEU A 185 -7.87 1.75 4.97
N VAL A 186 -7.93 1.03 3.86
CA VAL A 186 -6.99 -0.05 3.53
C VAL A 186 -6.25 0.30 2.25
N LEU A 187 -4.90 0.36 2.32
CA LEU A 187 -4.01 0.71 1.22
C LEU A 187 -3.29 -0.51 0.67
N GLY A 188 -3.24 -0.65 -0.66
CA GLY A 188 -2.59 -1.77 -1.32
C GLY A 188 -1.96 -1.43 -2.67
N GLY A 189 -1.24 -2.42 -3.25
CA GLY A 189 -0.56 -2.34 -4.55
C GLY A 189 -0.75 -3.61 -5.37
N HIS A 190 0.36 -4.19 -5.88
CA HIS A 190 0.45 -5.51 -6.52
C HIS A 190 -0.13 -5.60 -7.94
N VAL A 191 -1.29 -5.05 -8.20
CA VAL A 191 -1.94 -5.16 -9.51
C VAL A 191 -1.42 -4.15 -10.53
N HIS A 192 -0.71 -3.13 -10.08
CA HIS A 192 -0.17 -2.00 -10.87
C HIS A 192 -1.26 -1.18 -11.56
N LEU A 193 -2.45 -1.15 -11.00
CA LEU A 193 -3.60 -0.35 -11.43
C LEU A 193 -4.07 0.52 -10.28
N ALA A 194 -4.44 1.76 -10.57
CA ALA A 194 -4.91 2.71 -9.57
C ALA A 194 -6.44 2.75 -9.54
N TYR A 195 -7.02 2.37 -8.41
CA TYR A 195 -8.48 2.44 -8.18
C TYR A 195 -8.80 2.45 -6.69
N SER A 196 -9.99 2.87 -6.36
CA SER A 196 -10.50 2.81 -5.00
C SER A 196 -12.00 2.49 -4.96
N GLY A 197 -12.48 2.05 -3.82
CA GLY A 197 -13.89 1.74 -3.62
C GLY A 197 -14.19 1.39 -2.17
N VAL A 198 -15.42 1.05 -1.89
CA VAL A 198 -15.86 0.64 -0.55
C VAL A 198 -16.19 -0.84 -0.53
N VAL A 199 -15.61 -1.56 0.42
CA VAL A 199 -15.94 -2.98 0.68
C VAL A 199 -16.23 -3.16 2.16
N ALA A 200 -17.37 -3.75 2.47
CA ALA A 200 -17.85 -3.96 3.84
C ALA A 200 -17.83 -2.66 4.70
N GLY A 201 -18.03 -1.49 4.08
CA GLY A 201 -18.03 -0.21 4.78
C GLY A 201 -16.65 0.36 5.13
N VAL A 202 -15.58 -0.16 4.53
CA VAL A 202 -14.19 0.31 4.62
C VAL A 202 -13.76 0.84 3.26
N VAL A 203 -13.06 1.98 3.21
CA VAL A 203 -12.44 2.49 1.97
C VAL A 203 -11.22 1.64 1.65
N VAL A 204 -11.15 1.10 0.45
CA VAL A 204 -9.99 0.36 -0.05
C VAL A 204 -9.40 1.12 -1.24
N ALA A 205 -8.12 1.42 -1.20
CA ALA A 205 -7.41 2.10 -2.28
C ALA A 205 -6.20 1.29 -2.75
N GLN A 206 -6.11 1.14 -4.06
CA GLN A 206 -4.95 0.57 -4.75
C GLN A 206 -4.23 1.70 -5.49
N THR A 207 -2.91 1.60 -5.60
CA THR A 207 -2.13 2.48 -6.45
C THR A 207 -1.39 1.69 -7.52
N GLY A 208 -1.07 2.33 -8.63
CA GLY A 208 -0.26 1.77 -9.69
C GLY A 208 1.20 1.60 -9.28
N THR A 209 2.05 1.15 -10.20
CA THR A 209 3.49 1.22 -10.00
C THR A 209 3.96 2.66 -10.01
N THR A 210 4.65 3.09 -8.95
CA THR A 210 4.91 4.52 -8.81
C THR A 210 6.09 5.01 -9.64
N VAL A 211 7.21 4.26 -9.68
CA VAL A 211 8.45 4.73 -10.34
C VAL A 211 9.06 3.72 -11.32
N SER A 212 8.45 2.54 -11.50
CA SER A 212 9.08 1.50 -12.29
C SER A 212 8.56 1.43 -13.72
N SER A 213 9.36 0.85 -14.61
CA SER A 213 9.00 0.57 -16.00
C SER A 213 8.03 -0.63 -16.16
N ARG A 214 7.52 -1.20 -15.06
CA ARG A 214 6.59 -2.36 -15.06
C ARG A 214 5.14 -1.94 -15.18
N LEU A 215 4.84 -1.15 -16.18
CA LEU A 215 3.49 -0.68 -16.45
C LEU A 215 2.51 -1.81 -16.84
N LYS A 216 1.24 -1.65 -16.50
CA LYS A 216 0.13 -2.56 -16.84
C LYS A 216 -1.00 -1.83 -17.60
N GLY A 217 -0.63 -0.99 -18.54
CA GLY A 217 -1.58 -0.21 -19.34
C GLY A 217 -1.92 1.16 -18.75
N GLU A 218 -1.49 1.44 -17.52
CA GLU A 218 -1.59 2.75 -16.88
C GLU A 218 -0.22 3.39 -16.70
N PRO A 219 -0.13 4.73 -16.66
CA PRO A 219 1.12 5.43 -16.35
C PRO A 219 1.55 5.20 -14.91
N ASN A 220 2.80 5.54 -14.59
CA ASN A 220 3.26 5.60 -13.21
C ASN A 220 2.36 6.51 -12.40
N SER A 221 2.01 6.09 -11.19
CA SER A 221 1.08 6.84 -10.36
C SER A 221 1.27 6.61 -8.87
N PHE A 222 0.73 7.52 -8.07
CA PHE A 222 0.57 7.37 -6.63
C PHE A 222 -0.77 8.01 -6.19
N ASN A 223 -1.24 7.68 -4.99
CA ASN A 223 -2.43 8.31 -4.44
C ASN A 223 -2.04 9.40 -3.43
N ARG A 224 -2.64 10.58 -3.59
CA ARG A 224 -2.67 11.63 -2.57
C ARG A 224 -4.01 11.56 -1.86
N ILE A 225 -3.98 11.29 -0.56
CA ILE A 225 -5.18 11.07 0.23
C ILE A 225 -5.31 12.19 1.26
N ARG A 226 -6.49 12.74 1.37
CA ARG A 226 -6.87 13.70 2.41
C ARG A 226 -8.03 13.11 3.21
N ALA A 227 -7.88 13.08 4.54
CA ALA A 227 -8.94 12.65 5.45
C ALA A 227 -9.25 13.76 6.44
N ASP A 228 -10.52 14.10 6.60
CA ASP A 228 -11.00 15.13 7.50
C ASP A 228 -12.38 14.75 8.06
N GLY A 229 -12.42 14.31 9.31
CA GLY A 229 -13.64 13.82 9.94
C GLY A 229 -14.30 12.70 9.15
N ASP A 230 -15.49 12.97 8.62
CA ASP A 230 -16.30 12.00 7.86
C ASP A 230 -16.07 12.07 6.34
N LEU A 231 -14.97 12.66 5.88
CA LEU A 231 -14.61 12.78 4.46
C LEU A 231 -13.23 12.17 4.21
N ILE A 232 -13.13 11.30 3.22
CA ILE A 232 -11.88 10.84 2.61
C ILE A 232 -11.92 11.18 1.12
N GLU A 233 -10.90 11.90 0.65
CA GLU A 233 -10.67 12.17 -0.76
C GLU A 233 -9.37 11.52 -1.22
N ILE A 234 -9.40 10.85 -2.36
CA ILE A 234 -8.27 10.15 -2.96
C ILE A 234 -8.06 10.70 -4.36
N ASP A 235 -6.99 11.47 -4.52
CA ASP A 235 -6.52 11.92 -5.82
C ASP A 235 -5.57 10.86 -6.39
N ASN A 236 -5.84 10.36 -7.57
CA ASN A 236 -4.87 9.61 -8.35
C ASN A 236 -3.95 10.59 -9.09
N ILE A 237 -2.67 10.56 -8.77
CA ILE A 237 -1.64 11.43 -9.33
C ILE A 237 -0.81 10.59 -10.29
N VAL A 238 -0.80 10.98 -11.56
CA VAL A 238 -0.12 10.24 -12.65
C VAL A 238 1.09 10.99 -13.17
N TRP A 239 2.09 10.25 -13.63
CA TRP A 239 3.24 10.79 -14.34
C TRP A 239 2.88 11.05 -15.80
N GLN A 240 2.91 12.30 -16.20
CA GLN A 240 2.62 12.75 -17.56
C GLN A 240 3.43 14.01 -17.88
N ASP A 241 3.98 14.09 -19.12
CA ASP A 241 4.69 15.28 -19.62
C ASP A 241 5.78 15.78 -18.66
N ALA A 242 6.60 14.82 -18.15
CA ALA A 242 7.70 15.05 -17.21
C ALA A 242 7.27 15.67 -15.86
N GLY A 243 6.05 15.42 -15.41
CA GLY A 243 5.52 15.89 -14.13
C GLY A 243 4.42 15.00 -13.56
N PHE A 244 4.15 15.19 -12.27
CA PHE A 244 3.03 14.55 -11.61
C PHE A 244 1.77 15.45 -11.67
N VAL A 245 0.71 14.93 -12.27
CA VAL A 245 -0.57 15.64 -12.45
C VAL A 245 -1.71 14.82 -11.87
N ARG A 246 -2.77 15.49 -11.41
CA ARG A 246 -3.97 14.82 -10.91
C ARG A 246 -4.83 14.37 -12.10
N ALA A 247 -5.04 13.05 -12.20
CA ALA A 247 -5.89 12.46 -13.22
C ALA A 247 -7.37 12.45 -12.82
N ASN A 248 -7.66 12.01 -11.59
CA ASN A 248 -9.02 11.95 -11.07
C ASN A 248 -9.03 12.07 -9.54
N THR A 249 -10.23 12.25 -8.97
CA THR A 249 -10.49 12.25 -7.53
C THR A 249 -11.68 11.35 -7.23
N ALA A 250 -11.56 10.50 -6.22
CA ALA A 250 -12.66 9.76 -5.62
C ALA A 250 -12.93 10.28 -4.22
N SER A 251 -14.19 10.41 -3.84
CA SER A 251 -14.59 10.95 -2.54
C SER A 251 -15.51 9.98 -1.82
N TYR A 252 -15.32 9.86 -0.51
CA TYR A 252 -16.03 8.94 0.37
C TYR A 252 -16.51 9.69 1.61
N ARG A 253 -17.74 9.42 2.03
CA ARG A 253 -18.30 9.96 3.27
C ARG A 253 -18.69 8.86 4.24
N ARG A 254 -18.51 9.11 5.52
CA ARG A 254 -19.01 8.23 6.58
C ARG A 254 -20.50 8.52 6.80
N ARG A 255 -21.33 7.47 6.73
CA ARG A 255 -22.78 7.50 7.03
C ARG A 255 -23.13 6.28 7.86
N ASP A 256 -23.79 6.49 8.98
CA ASP A 256 -24.22 5.41 9.89
C ASP A 256 -23.07 4.44 10.26
N GLY A 257 -21.89 5.01 10.53
CA GLY A 257 -20.68 4.26 10.89
C GLY A 257 -20.04 3.45 9.76
N ALA A 258 -20.44 3.65 8.50
CA ALA A 258 -19.86 3.01 7.33
C ALA A 258 -19.44 4.05 6.29
N TRP A 259 -18.35 3.78 5.57
CA TRP A 259 -17.96 4.59 4.43
C TRP A 259 -18.81 4.26 3.21
N VAL A 260 -19.18 5.29 2.44
CA VAL A 260 -19.90 5.20 1.18
C VAL A 260 -19.28 6.15 0.16
N ALA A 261 -19.27 5.78 -1.13
CA ALA A 261 -18.83 6.67 -2.19
C ALA A 261 -19.83 7.84 -2.35
N THR A 262 -19.33 9.06 -2.53
CA THR A 262 -20.19 10.24 -2.73
C THR A 262 -20.66 10.38 -4.17
N ASP A 263 -19.85 9.94 -5.13
CA ASP A 263 -20.18 9.96 -6.55
C ASP A 263 -20.46 8.55 -7.05
N ALA A 264 -21.53 8.38 -7.82
CA ALA A 264 -21.92 7.10 -8.43
C ALA A 264 -20.95 6.63 -9.53
N ALA A 265 -19.86 7.36 -9.73
CA ALA A 265 -18.84 7.09 -10.73
C ALA A 265 -17.58 6.61 -10.04
N GLN A 266 -17.29 5.31 -10.15
CA GLN A 266 -15.92 4.80 -10.37
C GLN A 266 -15.72 3.38 -9.88
N LEU A 267 -16.67 2.50 -10.21
CA LEU A 267 -16.32 1.12 -10.54
C LEU A 267 -16.20 1.00 -12.08
N THR A 268 -15.80 2.06 -12.75
CA THR A 268 -15.62 2.06 -14.20
C THR A 268 -14.15 2.01 -14.55
N ALA A 269 -13.86 0.98 -15.18
CA ALA A 269 -12.93 0.49 -16.17
C ALA A 269 -12.10 -0.67 -15.73
#